data_fa505cd87a01522df512d7491c175cd5
#
_entry.id   fa505cd87a01522df512d7491c175cd5
#
_cell.length_a   1.000
_cell.length_b   1.000
_cell.length_c   1.000
_cell.angle_alpha   90.00
_cell.angle_beta   90.00
_cell.angle_gamma   90.00
#
_symmetry.space_group_name_H-M   'P 1'
#
loop_
_entity.id
_entity.type
_entity.pdbx_description
1 polymer ?
#
loop_
_entity_poly.entity_id
_entity_poly.type
_entity_poly.pdbx_seq_one_letter_code
_entity_poly.pdbx_strand_id
1 'polypeptide(L)'
;MLLAAAGASARRLNDELLNRPYGDMRAWHLGFSVGMYAGDLMFTHNGHVTADGQQWRMDQPNYQPGFCVNGLFDLRLNNYFSVRFTPGMYFGSRDISFVDLNSDATERQNIKTAYVVMPLELKFNAMRWRNSRPYILAGVMPAFDVGKKSSDFLKLKTSEFFLTAGFGFDFYLPYFKLVPELKFCFGLGDVLQHKRPDLDDNPDKMKFTESLTKATSKMIVLTFYFE
;
A
#
# COMPACT_ATOMS: atom_id res chain seq x y z
N MET A 1 -15.08 -2.93 -53.14
CA MET A 1 -15.84 -1.81 -52.55
C MET A 1 -15.91 -1.87 -51.01
N LEU A 2 -15.53 -2.94 -50.35
CA LEU A 2 -15.57 -3.10 -48.88
C LEU A 2 -14.34 -2.52 -48.13
N LEU A 3 -13.20 -2.35 -48.78
CA LEU A 3 -11.98 -1.81 -48.17
C LEU A 3 -11.98 -0.28 -47.95
N ALA A 4 -12.79 0.44 -48.76
CA ALA A 4 -12.90 1.90 -48.63
C ALA A 4 -13.74 2.35 -47.39
N ALA A 5 -14.65 1.49 -46.92
CA ALA A 5 -15.48 1.77 -45.76
C ALA A 5 -14.71 1.63 -44.42
N ALA A 6 -13.72 0.70 -44.36
CA ALA A 6 -12.88 0.52 -43.19
C ALA A 6 -11.94 1.72 -42.93
N GLY A 7 -11.44 2.34 -44.02
CA GLY A 7 -10.59 3.53 -43.94
C GLY A 7 -11.32 4.78 -43.45
N ALA A 8 -12.60 4.94 -43.80
CA ALA A 8 -13.41 6.06 -43.36
C ALA A 8 -13.80 5.98 -41.84
N SER A 9 -14.02 4.77 -41.32
CA SER A 9 -14.24 4.54 -39.90
C SER A 9 -13.00 4.81 -39.05
N ALA A 10 -11.83 4.42 -39.53
CA ALA A 10 -10.55 4.66 -38.83
C ALA A 10 -10.23 6.18 -38.76
N ARG A 11 -10.58 6.93 -39.78
CA ARG A 11 -10.38 8.41 -39.81
C ARG A 11 -11.31 9.14 -38.85
N ARG A 12 -12.56 8.71 -38.66
CA ARG A 12 -13.49 9.31 -37.70
C ARG A 12 -13.12 9.08 -36.24
N LEU A 13 -12.36 8.04 -35.95
CA LEU A 13 -11.87 7.74 -34.60
C LEU A 13 -10.73 8.67 -34.16
N ASN A 14 -10.07 9.35 -35.08
CA ASN A 14 -8.96 10.27 -34.79
C ASN A 14 -9.39 11.73 -34.61
N ASP A 15 -10.63 12.09 -34.96
CA ASP A 15 -11.13 13.48 -34.89
C ASP A 15 -11.85 13.81 -33.57
N GLU A 16 -11.88 12.90 -32.60
CA GLU A 16 -12.44 13.21 -31.28
C GLU A 16 -11.53 14.16 -30.50
N LEU A 17 -12.12 15.23 -29.97
CA LEU A 17 -11.47 16.22 -29.11
C LEU A 17 -10.64 15.55 -28.03
N LEU A 18 -9.31 15.61 -28.16
CA LEU A 18 -8.38 15.16 -27.15
C LEU A 18 -8.25 16.24 -26.08
N ASN A 19 -8.67 15.93 -24.86
CA ASN A 19 -8.42 16.79 -23.73
C ASN A 19 -6.91 16.84 -23.45
N ARG A 20 -6.34 18.03 -23.25
CA ARG A 20 -4.91 18.22 -22.95
C ARG A 20 -3.97 17.50 -23.94
N PRO A 21 -4.00 17.80 -25.22
CA PRO A 21 -3.30 17.06 -26.28
C PRO A 21 -1.76 17.00 -26.08
N TYR A 22 -1.19 18.04 -25.42
CA TYR A 22 0.25 18.11 -25.12
C TYR A 22 0.59 17.73 -23.67
N GLY A 23 -0.40 17.25 -22.88
CA GLY A 23 -0.21 16.86 -21.49
C GLY A 23 0.89 15.80 -21.32
N ASP A 24 0.94 14.83 -22.24
CA ASP A 24 1.91 13.72 -22.21
C ASP A 24 3.33 14.13 -22.62
N MET A 25 3.51 15.31 -23.21
CA MET A 25 4.84 15.77 -23.68
C MET A 25 5.64 16.48 -22.61
N ARG A 26 5.04 16.81 -21.47
CA ARG A 26 5.75 17.46 -20.36
C ARG A 26 6.78 16.49 -19.76
N ALA A 27 7.97 17.02 -19.43
CA ALA A 27 9.03 16.21 -18.85
C ALA A 27 8.70 15.77 -17.41
N TRP A 28 7.97 16.58 -16.68
CA TRP A 28 7.57 16.31 -15.29
C TRP A 28 6.14 16.76 -15.00
N HIS A 29 5.51 16.06 -14.08
CA HIS A 29 4.16 16.32 -13.61
C HIS A 29 4.17 16.39 -12.08
N LEU A 30 3.40 17.33 -11.55
CA LEU A 30 3.13 17.46 -10.13
C LEU A 30 1.65 17.27 -9.87
N GLY A 31 1.35 16.72 -8.71
CA GLY A 31 -0.02 16.51 -8.28
C GLY A 31 -0.09 16.09 -6.82
N PHE A 32 -1.27 15.71 -6.42
CA PHE A 32 -1.51 15.10 -5.11
C PHE A 32 -2.47 13.93 -5.25
N SER A 33 -2.53 13.10 -4.24
CA SER A 33 -3.49 12.00 -4.20
C SER A 33 -4.12 11.85 -2.83
N VAL A 34 -5.34 11.35 -2.87
CA VAL A 34 -6.07 10.86 -1.70
C VAL A 34 -6.50 9.44 -1.96
N GLY A 35 -6.57 8.64 -0.92
CA GLY A 35 -6.93 7.25 -1.09
C GLY A 35 -7.23 6.54 0.21
N MET A 36 -7.55 5.26 0.07
CA MET A 36 -7.75 4.33 1.18
C MET A 36 -6.79 3.16 1.03
N TYR A 37 -6.39 2.61 2.16
CA TYR A 37 -5.61 1.38 2.18
C TYR A 37 -6.20 0.39 3.18
N ALA A 38 -5.99 -0.88 2.91
CA ALA A 38 -6.27 -1.96 3.84
C ALA A 38 -4.97 -2.74 4.06
N GLY A 39 -4.49 -2.75 5.29
CA GLY A 39 -3.27 -3.46 5.66
C GLY A 39 -3.60 -4.73 6.42
N ASP A 40 -2.85 -5.80 6.13
CA ASP A 40 -2.92 -7.07 6.81
C ASP A 40 -1.53 -7.50 7.29
N LEU A 41 -1.49 -8.15 8.46
CA LEU A 41 -0.28 -8.73 9.03
C LEU A 41 -0.41 -10.26 8.97
N MET A 42 0.43 -10.89 8.18
CA MET A 42 0.52 -12.36 8.16
C MET A 42 1.51 -12.81 9.21
N PHE A 43 1.01 -13.54 10.19
CA PHE A 43 1.81 -14.14 11.25
C PHE A 43 2.08 -15.62 10.96
N THR A 44 3.33 -16.03 11.13
CA THR A 44 3.68 -17.45 11.10
C THR A 44 3.81 -17.93 12.55
N HIS A 45 2.86 -18.78 12.96
CA HIS A 45 2.81 -19.35 14.30
C HIS A 45 3.85 -20.48 14.46
N ASN A 46 4.48 -20.52 15.60
CA ASN A 46 5.51 -21.53 15.94
C ASN A 46 4.92 -22.75 16.67
N GLY A 47 3.63 -22.72 17.02
CA GLY A 47 3.01 -23.80 17.80
C GLY A 47 3.53 -23.92 19.24
N HIS A 48 4.18 -22.89 19.77
CA HIS A 48 4.75 -22.89 21.11
C HIS A 48 3.64 -22.99 22.16
N VAL A 49 3.74 -24.04 23.01
CA VAL A 49 2.89 -24.23 24.19
C VAL A 49 3.65 -23.67 25.39
N THR A 50 3.06 -22.74 26.11
CA THR A 50 3.67 -22.19 27.34
C THR A 50 3.80 -23.24 28.43
N ALA A 51 4.69 -23.04 29.41
CA ALA A 51 4.90 -23.96 30.52
C ALA A 51 3.61 -24.26 31.33
N ASP A 52 2.66 -23.37 31.28
CA ASP A 52 1.32 -23.51 31.93
C ASP A 52 0.28 -24.22 31.03
N GLY A 53 0.70 -24.79 29.89
CA GLY A 53 -0.19 -25.51 28.96
C GLY A 53 -1.12 -24.64 28.16
N GLN A 54 -0.99 -23.32 28.20
CA GLN A 54 -1.81 -22.37 27.45
C GLN A 54 -1.28 -22.26 26.01
N GLN A 55 -2.18 -22.32 25.04
CA GLN A 55 -1.88 -22.12 23.64
C GLN A 55 -2.59 -20.87 23.13
N TRP A 56 -1.83 -19.81 22.99
CA TRP A 56 -2.37 -18.52 22.51
C TRP A 56 -2.41 -18.52 20.99
N ARG A 57 -3.61 -18.30 20.44
CA ARG A 57 -3.80 -18.08 19.02
C ARG A 57 -4.18 -16.62 18.80
N MET A 58 -3.42 -15.98 17.94
CA MET A 58 -3.77 -14.65 17.48
C MET A 58 -4.87 -14.80 16.44
N ASP A 59 -6.05 -14.27 16.74
CA ASP A 59 -7.14 -14.18 15.77
C ASP A 59 -6.92 -12.91 14.95
N GLN A 60 -7.03 -13.07 13.61
CA GLN A 60 -6.78 -11.94 12.72
C GLN A 60 -7.85 -10.88 12.90
N PRO A 61 -7.45 -9.62 13.12
CA PRO A 61 -8.40 -8.54 13.20
C PRO A 61 -9.06 -8.31 11.84
N ASN A 62 -10.30 -7.91 11.87
CA ASN A 62 -11.01 -7.44 10.68
C ASN A 62 -10.19 -6.34 10.00
N TYR A 63 -10.07 -6.43 8.66
CA TYR A 63 -9.46 -5.40 7.82
C TYR A 63 -10.04 -4.03 8.16
N GLN A 64 -9.27 -3.19 8.84
CA GLN A 64 -9.67 -1.82 9.08
C GLN A 64 -9.08 -0.94 7.99
N PRO A 65 -9.92 -0.26 7.21
CA PRO A 65 -9.44 0.64 6.19
C PRO A 65 -8.82 1.88 6.85
N GLY A 66 -7.64 2.25 6.39
CA GLY A 66 -7.01 3.53 6.66
C GLY A 66 -7.16 4.47 5.48
N PHE A 67 -6.80 5.72 5.67
CA PHE A 67 -6.73 6.70 4.59
C PHE A 67 -5.30 7.14 4.35
N CYS A 68 -5.02 7.58 3.12
CA CYS A 68 -3.71 8.06 2.73
C CYS A 68 -3.80 9.36 1.92
N VAL A 69 -2.79 10.20 2.11
CA VAL A 69 -2.60 11.44 1.36
C VAL A 69 -1.15 11.50 0.91
N ASN A 70 -0.93 11.69 -0.40
CA ASN A 70 0.41 11.72 -0.96
C ASN A 70 0.58 12.91 -1.89
N GLY A 71 1.80 13.44 -1.97
CA GLY A 71 2.26 14.25 -3.08
C GLY A 71 2.58 13.37 -4.28
N LEU A 72 2.56 13.92 -5.46
CA LEU A 72 2.94 13.23 -6.70
C LEU A 72 4.02 14.02 -7.41
N PHE A 73 5.10 13.34 -7.75
CA PHE A 73 6.10 13.78 -8.70
C PHE A 73 6.34 12.65 -9.72
N ASP A 74 6.01 12.89 -10.97
CA ASP A 74 6.18 11.95 -12.07
C ASP A 74 7.15 12.54 -13.09
N LEU A 75 8.28 11.85 -13.32
CA LEU A 75 9.31 12.23 -14.28
C LEU A 75 9.25 11.31 -15.50
N ARG A 76 8.93 11.86 -16.64
CA ARG A 76 8.90 11.15 -17.90
C ARG A 76 10.31 10.86 -18.40
N LEU A 77 10.63 9.59 -18.62
CA LEU A 77 11.89 9.16 -19.24
C LEU A 77 11.74 9.06 -20.77
N ASN A 78 10.64 8.46 -21.22
CA ASN A 78 10.32 8.34 -22.65
C ASN A 78 8.79 8.24 -22.83
N ASN A 79 8.32 7.86 -24.03
CA ASN A 79 6.89 7.76 -24.32
C ASN A 79 6.17 6.65 -23.54
N TYR A 80 6.89 5.66 -23.03
CA TYR A 80 6.33 4.50 -22.35
C TYR A 80 6.73 4.43 -20.89
N PHE A 81 7.87 4.97 -20.49
CA PHE A 81 8.39 4.86 -19.14
C PHE A 81 8.43 6.21 -18.44
N SER A 82 7.99 6.22 -17.20
CA SER A 82 8.19 7.33 -16.26
C SER A 82 8.60 6.80 -14.88
N VAL A 83 9.31 7.62 -14.14
CA VAL A 83 9.66 7.38 -12.74
C VAL A 83 8.72 8.23 -11.88
N ARG A 84 8.03 7.56 -10.97
CA ARG A 84 7.07 8.18 -10.06
C ARG A 84 7.60 8.16 -8.64
N PHE A 85 7.54 9.29 -7.98
CA PHE A 85 7.83 9.45 -6.57
C PHE A 85 6.61 10.05 -5.86
N THR A 86 6.08 9.32 -4.86
CA THR A 86 4.81 9.70 -4.20
C THR A 86 4.97 9.73 -2.68
N PRO A 87 5.73 10.71 -2.13
CA PRO A 87 5.87 10.84 -0.68
C PRO A 87 4.51 11.16 -0.05
N GLY A 88 4.23 10.53 1.10
CA GLY A 88 2.94 10.74 1.74
C GLY A 88 2.82 10.16 3.13
N MET A 89 1.61 10.26 3.65
CA MET A 89 1.26 9.77 4.98
C MET A 89 0.04 8.86 4.91
N TYR A 90 0.14 7.75 5.63
CA TYR A 90 -0.91 6.74 5.75
C TYR A 90 -1.37 6.69 7.21
N PHE A 91 -2.66 6.87 7.43
CA PHE A 91 -3.27 6.89 8.76
C PHE A 91 -4.30 5.78 8.89
N GLY A 92 -4.20 5.02 9.98
CA GLY A 92 -5.14 3.94 10.24
C GLY A 92 -5.12 3.52 11.70
N SER A 93 -5.98 2.56 12.01
CA SER A 93 -5.98 1.86 13.28
C SER A 93 -6.01 0.36 13.02
N ARG A 94 -5.42 -0.41 13.93
CA ARG A 94 -5.44 -1.88 13.89
C ARG A 94 -5.95 -2.39 15.23
N ASP A 95 -7.01 -3.16 15.20
CA ASP A 95 -7.48 -3.89 16.38
C ASP A 95 -6.87 -5.29 16.36
N ILE A 96 -6.12 -5.64 17.38
CA ILE A 96 -5.54 -6.96 17.55
C ILE A 96 -6.32 -7.65 18.65
N SER A 97 -6.82 -8.85 18.38
CA SER A 97 -7.51 -9.70 19.34
C SER A 97 -6.66 -10.92 19.66
N PHE A 98 -6.46 -11.17 20.92
CA PHE A 98 -5.82 -12.39 21.43
C PHE A 98 -6.91 -13.26 22.05
N VAL A 99 -7.03 -14.50 21.58
CA VAL A 99 -7.98 -15.49 22.10
C VAL A 99 -7.19 -16.61 22.75
N ASP A 100 -7.47 -16.89 24.01
CA ASP A 100 -6.96 -18.07 24.69
C ASP A 100 -7.88 -19.28 24.39
N LEU A 101 -7.30 -20.34 23.85
CA LEU A 101 -8.02 -21.55 23.46
C LEU A 101 -8.59 -22.33 24.65
N ASN A 102 -8.12 -22.07 25.86
CA ASN A 102 -8.51 -22.80 27.07
C ASN A 102 -9.54 -22.08 27.94
N SER A 103 -9.59 -20.71 27.88
CA SER A 103 -10.43 -19.93 28.79
C SER A 103 -11.45 -19.02 28.07
N ASP A 104 -11.50 -19.02 26.72
CA ASP A 104 -12.33 -18.09 25.91
C ASP A 104 -12.09 -16.60 26.25
N ALA A 105 -11.04 -16.28 27.00
CA ALA A 105 -10.68 -14.91 27.32
C ALA A 105 -10.20 -14.20 26.05
N THR A 106 -10.82 -13.08 25.72
CA THR A 106 -10.46 -12.26 24.57
C THR A 106 -9.94 -10.91 25.05
N GLU A 107 -8.67 -10.64 24.77
CA GLU A 107 -8.09 -9.31 24.96
C GLU A 107 -7.99 -8.58 23.63
N ARG A 108 -8.43 -7.33 23.59
CA ARG A 108 -8.39 -6.47 22.40
C ARG A 108 -7.50 -5.27 22.63
N GLN A 109 -6.60 -5.03 21.69
CA GLN A 109 -5.74 -3.84 21.68
C GLN A 109 -5.94 -3.06 20.40
N ASN A 110 -6.26 -1.77 20.51
CA ASN A 110 -6.31 -0.86 19.37
C ASN A 110 -4.96 -0.16 19.21
N ILE A 111 -4.31 -0.34 18.08
CA ILE A 111 -3.03 0.30 17.75
C ILE A 111 -3.27 1.31 16.64
N LYS A 112 -3.12 2.60 16.97
CA LYS A 112 -3.13 3.68 15.97
C LYS A 112 -1.82 3.65 15.20
N THR A 113 -1.89 3.62 13.88
CA THR A 113 -0.74 3.59 12.99
C THR A 113 -0.69 4.87 12.15
N ALA A 114 0.50 5.43 12.04
CA ALA A 114 0.77 6.55 11.14
C ALA A 114 2.10 6.28 10.44
N TYR A 115 2.05 6.05 9.12
CA TYR A 115 3.24 5.78 8.31
C TYR A 115 3.58 6.99 7.46
N VAL A 116 4.85 7.38 7.46
CA VAL A 116 5.44 8.22 6.43
C VAL A 116 6.01 7.29 5.38
N VAL A 117 5.56 7.41 4.14
CA VAL A 117 5.95 6.56 3.02
C VAL A 117 6.63 7.36 1.93
N MET A 118 7.60 6.75 1.25
CA MET A 118 8.36 7.36 0.15
C MET A 118 8.48 6.39 -1.03
N PRO A 119 7.37 6.04 -1.72
CA PRO A 119 7.40 5.13 -2.84
C PRO A 119 8.21 5.70 -4.01
N LEU A 120 9.08 4.86 -4.58
CA LEU A 120 9.78 5.12 -5.83
C LEU A 120 9.45 3.99 -6.80
N GLU A 121 8.77 4.34 -7.90
CA GLU A 121 8.12 3.38 -8.79
C GLU A 121 8.44 3.68 -10.24
N LEU A 122 8.66 2.62 -11.01
CA LEU A 122 8.75 2.69 -12.46
C LEU A 122 7.35 2.42 -13.02
N LYS A 123 6.83 3.38 -13.77
CA LYS A 123 5.52 3.32 -14.43
C LYS A 123 5.73 3.02 -15.91
N PHE A 124 5.07 1.98 -16.40
CA PHE A 124 4.99 1.65 -17.81
C PHE A 124 3.62 2.02 -18.36
N ASN A 125 3.59 3.01 -19.24
CA ASN A 125 2.39 3.57 -19.82
C ASN A 125 2.11 2.93 -21.18
N ALA A 126 0.88 2.49 -21.41
CA ALA A 126 0.44 2.09 -22.72
C ALA A 126 0.25 3.30 -23.65
N MET A 127 -0.07 3.04 -24.91
CA MET A 127 -0.46 4.11 -25.81
C MET A 127 -1.78 4.74 -25.37
N ARG A 128 -1.86 6.06 -25.47
CA ARG A 128 -3.08 6.78 -25.16
C ARG A 128 -4.16 6.44 -26.17
N TRP A 129 -5.31 6.03 -25.67
CA TRP A 129 -6.50 5.82 -26.46
C TRP A 129 -7.55 6.85 -26.07
N ARG A 130 -7.79 7.83 -26.96
CA ARG A 130 -8.68 8.97 -26.70
C ARG A 130 -8.26 9.75 -25.44
N ASN A 131 -9.11 9.80 -24.44
CA ASN A 131 -8.87 10.48 -23.16
C ASN A 131 -8.54 9.53 -22.03
N SER A 132 -8.07 8.31 -22.36
CA SER A 132 -7.65 7.31 -21.37
C SER A 132 -6.30 6.71 -21.73
N ARG A 133 -5.48 6.43 -20.72
CA ARG A 133 -4.17 5.79 -20.87
C ARG A 133 -3.95 4.80 -19.72
N PRO A 134 -4.09 3.50 -19.96
CA PRO A 134 -3.78 2.51 -18.94
C PRO A 134 -2.27 2.43 -18.70
N TYR A 135 -1.90 2.03 -17.48
CA TYR A 135 -0.51 1.80 -17.11
C TYR A 135 -0.39 0.72 -16.03
N ILE A 136 0.80 0.18 -15.92
CA ILE A 136 1.23 -0.66 -14.82
C ILE A 136 2.43 0.00 -14.14
N LEU A 137 2.65 -0.30 -12.87
CA LEU A 137 3.79 0.20 -12.13
C LEU A 137 4.35 -0.88 -11.20
N ALA A 138 5.64 -0.76 -10.94
CA ALA A 138 6.33 -1.57 -9.95
C ALA A 138 7.46 -0.76 -9.32
N GLY A 139 7.75 -1.02 -8.05
CA GLY A 139 8.80 -0.28 -7.37
C GLY A 139 8.99 -0.72 -5.93
N VAL A 140 9.60 0.17 -5.16
CA VAL A 140 9.89 -0.02 -3.74
C VAL A 140 9.30 1.12 -2.92
N MET A 141 8.81 0.81 -1.74
CA MET A 141 8.23 1.77 -0.83
C MET A 141 8.82 1.58 0.57
N PRO A 142 9.81 2.40 0.95
CA PRO A 142 10.17 2.53 2.36
C PRO A 142 9.03 3.21 3.12
N ALA A 143 8.71 2.66 4.29
CA ALA A 143 7.67 3.14 5.19
C ALA A 143 8.24 3.28 6.60
N PHE A 144 7.98 4.41 7.25
CA PHE A 144 8.42 4.71 8.60
C PHE A 144 7.20 4.94 9.48
N ASP A 145 7.05 4.11 10.51
CA ASP A 145 6.00 4.25 11.50
C ASP A 145 6.35 5.38 12.48
N VAL A 146 5.59 6.46 12.42
CA VAL A 146 5.70 7.64 13.30
C VAL A 146 4.56 7.70 14.32
N GLY A 147 3.68 6.69 14.34
CA GLY A 147 2.60 6.58 15.31
C GLY A 147 3.13 6.43 16.75
N LYS A 148 2.35 6.88 17.72
CA LYS A 148 2.66 6.61 19.12
C LYS A 148 2.51 5.11 19.37
N LYS A 149 3.62 4.43 19.66
CA LYS A 149 3.62 3.03 20.02
C LYS A 149 3.12 2.89 21.47
N SER A 150 1.91 2.40 21.65
CA SER A 150 1.50 1.85 22.94
C SER A 150 2.23 0.52 23.11
N SER A 151 3.06 0.41 24.13
CA SER A 151 4.11 -0.63 24.23
C SER A 151 3.68 -1.88 25.00
N ASP A 152 2.37 -2.19 25.10
CA ASP A 152 1.96 -3.17 26.10
C ASP A 152 2.18 -4.63 25.69
N PHE A 153 1.91 -5.07 24.46
CA PHE A 153 2.02 -6.49 24.08
C PHE A 153 2.98 -6.78 22.92
N LEU A 154 2.95 -5.99 21.84
CA LEU A 154 3.76 -6.21 20.64
C LEU A 154 4.48 -4.94 20.22
N LYS A 155 5.80 -5.02 20.01
CA LYS A 155 6.61 -3.94 19.47
C LYS A 155 6.96 -4.27 18.01
N LEU A 156 6.47 -3.45 17.10
CA LEU A 156 6.79 -3.53 15.68
C LEU A 156 8.01 -2.65 15.36
N LYS A 157 8.78 -3.05 14.36
CA LYS A 157 9.89 -2.22 13.85
C LYS A 157 9.37 -0.90 13.32
N THR A 158 10.16 0.15 13.47
CA THR A 158 9.79 1.50 13.03
C THR A 158 9.91 1.67 11.52
N SER A 159 10.73 0.87 10.84
CA SER A 159 10.98 0.97 9.41
C SER A 159 10.64 -0.35 8.72
N GLU A 160 9.92 -0.25 7.62
CA GLU A 160 9.56 -1.37 6.76
C GLU A 160 9.88 -1.04 5.30
N PHE A 161 10.20 -2.06 4.52
CA PHE A 161 10.38 -1.95 3.09
C PHE A 161 9.35 -2.82 2.38
N PHE A 162 8.63 -2.22 1.44
CA PHE A 162 7.65 -2.91 0.62
C PHE A 162 8.10 -2.97 -0.83
N LEU A 163 7.85 -4.09 -1.47
CA LEU A 163 7.80 -4.20 -2.91
C LEU A 163 6.39 -3.81 -3.34
N THR A 164 6.28 -2.91 -4.31
CA THR A 164 5.00 -2.43 -4.81
C THR A 164 4.78 -2.88 -6.24
N ALA A 165 3.56 -3.27 -6.55
CA ALA A 165 3.10 -3.53 -7.90
C ALA A 165 1.65 -3.03 -8.03
N GLY A 166 1.31 -2.42 -9.15
CA GLY A 166 -0.02 -1.85 -9.31
C GLY A 166 -0.36 -1.56 -10.75
N PHE A 167 -1.58 -1.13 -10.94
CA PHE A 167 -2.09 -0.67 -12.23
C PHE A 167 -3.06 0.48 -12.03
N GLY A 168 -3.20 1.30 -13.06
CA GLY A 168 -4.09 2.43 -13.03
C GLY A 168 -4.43 2.93 -14.43
N PHE A 169 -5.23 3.97 -14.45
CA PHE A 169 -5.69 4.61 -15.67
C PHE A 169 -5.53 6.12 -15.55
N ASP A 170 -4.85 6.73 -16.51
CA ASP A 170 -4.80 8.18 -16.65
C ASP A 170 -6.04 8.62 -17.43
N PHE A 171 -6.98 9.32 -16.78
CA PHE A 171 -8.15 9.94 -17.43
C PHE A 171 -7.89 11.44 -17.63
N TYR A 172 -7.84 11.85 -18.90
CA TYR A 172 -7.64 13.25 -19.29
C TYR A 172 -8.97 13.99 -19.31
N LEU A 173 -9.25 14.73 -18.24
CA LEU A 173 -10.39 15.63 -18.16
C LEU A 173 -10.02 17.01 -18.76
N PRO A 174 -10.99 17.89 -19.06
CA PRO A 174 -10.68 19.18 -19.66
C PRO A 174 -9.72 20.05 -18.83
N TYR A 175 -9.81 19.98 -17.49
CA TYR A 175 -9.06 20.85 -16.58
C TYR A 175 -7.92 20.15 -15.85
N PHE A 176 -8.07 18.86 -15.53
CA PHE A 176 -7.12 18.09 -14.78
C PHE A 176 -7.05 16.65 -15.27
N LYS A 177 -6.06 15.91 -14.83
CA LYS A 177 -5.95 14.48 -15.07
C LYS A 177 -6.32 13.74 -13.78
N LEU A 178 -7.32 12.87 -13.86
CA LEU A 178 -7.72 11.99 -12.77
C LEU A 178 -7.08 10.62 -12.99
N VAL A 179 -6.40 10.11 -11.97
CA VAL A 179 -5.68 8.84 -12.08
C VAL A 179 -6.08 7.90 -10.93
N PRO A 180 -7.11 7.06 -11.12
CA PRO A 180 -7.37 5.95 -10.23
C PRO A 180 -6.27 4.89 -10.36
N GLU A 181 -5.73 4.45 -9.22
CA GLU A 181 -4.65 3.47 -9.12
C GLU A 181 -4.93 2.46 -8.03
N LEU A 182 -4.78 1.18 -8.35
CA LEU A 182 -4.79 0.09 -7.38
C LEU A 182 -3.38 -0.47 -7.24
N LYS A 183 -2.87 -0.47 -6.02
CA LYS A 183 -1.51 -0.87 -5.68
C LYS A 183 -1.52 -1.98 -4.64
N PHE A 184 -0.68 -2.98 -4.85
CA PHE A 184 -0.39 -4.07 -3.93
C PHE A 184 1.00 -3.88 -3.37
N CYS A 185 1.13 -3.88 -2.04
CA CYS A 185 2.39 -3.70 -1.34
C CYS A 185 2.70 -4.97 -0.54
N PHE A 186 3.88 -5.53 -0.78
CA PHE A 186 4.36 -6.74 -0.13
C PHE A 186 5.58 -6.41 0.73
N GLY A 187 5.47 -6.57 2.04
CA GLY A 187 6.58 -6.35 2.98
C GLY A 187 7.70 -7.36 2.75
N LEU A 188 8.93 -6.87 2.61
CA LEU A 188 10.12 -7.70 2.36
C LEU A 188 10.77 -8.19 3.66
N GLY A 189 10.46 -7.58 4.79
CA GLY A 189 11.11 -7.83 6.08
C GLY A 189 10.22 -8.51 7.11
N ASP A 190 10.88 -8.99 8.16
CA ASP A 190 10.22 -9.36 9.40
C ASP A 190 9.96 -8.09 10.23
N VAL A 191 8.70 -7.84 10.53
CA VAL A 191 8.23 -6.64 11.24
C VAL A 191 8.36 -6.78 12.76
N LEU A 192 8.56 -8.01 13.26
CA LEU A 192 8.70 -8.28 14.69
C LEU A 192 10.05 -7.82 15.23
N GLN A 193 10.02 -7.16 16.37
CA GLN A 193 11.20 -6.86 17.15
C GLN A 193 11.43 -7.96 18.20
N HIS A 194 12.30 -8.95 17.89
CA HIS A 194 12.58 -10.09 18.76
C HIS A 194 13.38 -9.72 20.02
N LYS A 195 14.22 -8.68 19.96
CA LYS A 195 15.00 -8.23 21.13
C LYS A 195 14.23 -7.14 21.88
N ARG A 196 13.76 -7.49 23.08
CA ARG A 196 12.98 -6.58 23.96
C ARG A 196 13.63 -6.49 25.35
N PRO A 197 14.68 -5.66 25.49
CA PRO A 197 15.30 -5.43 26.81
C PRO A 197 14.37 -4.70 27.78
N ASP A 198 13.29 -4.10 27.30
CA ASP A 198 12.26 -3.40 28.05
C ASP A 198 11.27 -4.37 28.77
N LEU A 199 11.34 -5.68 28.54
CA LEU A 199 10.45 -6.68 29.15
C LEU A 199 11.20 -7.67 30.09
N ASP A 200 12.48 -7.44 30.39
CA ASP A 200 13.24 -8.31 31.29
C ASP A 200 12.59 -8.40 32.70
N ASP A 201 11.80 -7.39 33.08
CA ASP A 201 11.06 -7.35 34.34
C ASP A 201 9.66 -8.00 34.31
N ASN A 202 9.15 -8.41 33.12
CA ASN A 202 7.80 -8.98 32.96
C ASN A 202 7.77 -10.19 32.03
N PRO A 203 8.12 -11.41 32.51
CA PRO A 203 8.18 -12.63 31.71
C PRO A 203 6.82 -13.05 31.12
N ASP A 204 5.70 -12.64 31.73
CA ASP A 204 4.37 -12.96 31.25
C ASP A 204 4.02 -12.29 29.89
N LYS A 205 4.68 -11.18 29.56
CA LYS A 205 4.50 -10.49 28.28
C LYS A 205 5.44 -11.04 27.20
N MET A 206 6.49 -11.73 27.57
CA MET A 206 7.43 -12.38 26.62
C MET A 206 6.79 -13.55 25.88
N LYS A 207 5.85 -14.24 26.53
CA LYS A 207 5.11 -15.39 25.98
C LYS A 207 4.48 -15.10 24.62
N PHE A 208 3.98 -13.86 24.42
CA PHE A 208 3.34 -13.43 23.18
C PHE A 208 4.32 -13.18 22.03
N THR A 209 5.54 -12.75 22.34
CA THR A 209 6.58 -12.52 21.34
C THR A 209 7.23 -13.81 20.88
N GLU A 210 7.40 -14.78 21.78
CA GLU A 210 8.04 -16.08 21.51
C GLU A 210 7.14 -17.05 20.72
N SER A 211 5.81 -16.85 20.74
CA SER A 211 4.85 -17.66 19.99
C SER A 211 4.84 -17.35 18.48
N LEU A 212 5.52 -16.29 18.05
CA LEU A 212 5.53 -15.81 16.67
C LEU A 212 6.95 -15.89 16.07
N THR A 213 7.09 -16.61 14.95
CA THR A 213 8.39 -16.75 14.27
C THR A 213 8.66 -15.60 13.31
N LYS A 214 7.64 -15.11 12.60
CA LYS A 214 7.77 -14.04 11.59
C LYS A 214 6.43 -13.35 11.38
N ALA A 215 6.48 -12.03 11.21
CA ALA A 215 5.35 -11.25 10.74
C ALA A 215 5.71 -10.54 9.43
N THR A 216 4.85 -10.65 8.42
CA THR A 216 5.01 -9.96 7.14
C THR A 216 3.81 -9.09 6.89
N SER A 217 4.03 -7.83 6.53
CA SER A 217 2.95 -6.89 6.21
C SER A 217 2.55 -7.01 4.75
N LYS A 218 1.25 -6.95 4.48
CA LYS A 218 0.69 -6.77 3.15
C LYS A 218 -0.28 -5.60 3.18
N MET A 219 -0.32 -4.81 2.11
CA MET A 219 -1.28 -3.72 1.97
C MET A 219 -1.85 -3.69 0.57
N ILE A 220 -3.14 -3.35 0.48
CA ILE A 220 -3.82 -3.00 -0.77
C ILE A 220 -4.19 -1.53 -0.65
N VAL A 221 -3.81 -0.74 -1.64
CA VAL A 221 -4.00 0.71 -1.63
C VAL A 221 -4.78 1.12 -2.87
N LEU A 222 -5.88 1.82 -2.68
CA LEU A 222 -6.66 2.45 -3.74
C LEU A 222 -6.47 3.96 -3.64
N THR A 223 -5.90 4.57 -4.65
CA THR A 223 -5.57 6.00 -4.67
C THR A 223 -6.18 6.68 -5.88
N PHE A 224 -6.54 7.95 -5.72
CA PHE A 224 -6.97 8.84 -6.79
C PHE A 224 -6.00 10.01 -6.84
N TYR A 225 -5.23 10.11 -7.93
CA TYR A 225 -4.31 11.21 -8.16
C TYR A 225 -4.98 12.29 -9.00
N PHE A 226 -4.60 13.52 -8.73
CA PHE A 226 -5.04 14.75 -9.39
C PHE A 226 -3.80 15.50 -9.90
N GLU A 227 -3.67 15.61 -11.23
CA GLU A 227 -2.57 16.28 -11.93
C GLU A 227 -3.04 17.47 -12.77
#